data_0439131932b9b19076c5d14b040e181f
#
_entry.id   0439131932b9b19076c5d14b040e181f
#
_cell.length_a   1.000
_cell.length_b   1.000
_cell.length_c   1.000
_cell.angle_alpha   90.00
_cell.angle_beta   90.00
_cell.angle_gamma   90.00
#
_symmetry.space_group_name_H-M   'P 1'
#
loop_
_entity.id
_entity.type
_entity.pdbx_description
1 polymer ?
#
loop_
_entity_poly.entity_id
_entity_poly.type
_entity_poly.pdbx_seq_one_letter_code
_entity_poly.pdbx_strand_id
1 'polypeptide(L)'
;MDFRILGPLQVSDDGHDVAIRGEKGRALLGLLLVNANRAVSEDVLIDALWGDTVSPRAADNLHVLVSRLRRPLGNDRIVRDGHGYRLCVADGELDLDRFLQLRSDGKLREALKLWRGPPLADFAYASWAAGEIRRLEELRLAALEERIELDLAEGRHAELIGELNTLIEQEPLRENLRRLLIIALYRSGR
;
A
#
# COMPACT_ATOMS: atom_id res chain seq x y z
N MET A 1 -17.47 2.19 0.81
CA MET A 1 -16.34 2.86 0.08
C MET A 1 -15.18 1.89 0.00
N ASP A 2 -14.35 1.95 -1.04
CA ASP A 2 -13.21 1.05 -1.23
C ASP A 2 -11.96 1.91 -1.52
N PHE A 3 -10.96 1.79 -0.65
CA PHE A 3 -9.70 2.51 -0.74
C PHE A 3 -8.59 1.55 -1.16
N ARG A 4 -7.78 1.95 -2.13
CA ARG A 4 -6.73 1.09 -2.67
C ARG A 4 -5.41 1.83 -2.76
N ILE A 5 -4.39 1.28 -2.09
CA ILE A 5 -3.01 1.78 -2.05
C ILE A 5 -1.97 0.74 -2.46
N LEU A 6 -2.37 -0.52 -2.66
CA LEU A 6 -1.51 -1.59 -3.18
C LEU A 6 -1.34 -1.49 -4.71
N GLY A 7 -0.98 -0.32 -5.18
CA GLY A 7 -0.85 0.15 -6.54
C GLY A 7 -1.03 1.67 -6.59
N PRO A 8 -1.41 2.25 -7.73
CA PRO A 8 -1.87 3.64 -7.80
C PRO A 8 -3.05 3.88 -6.85
N LEU A 9 -3.10 5.06 -6.22
CA LEU A 9 -4.18 5.44 -5.32
C LEU A 9 -5.51 5.46 -6.07
N GLN A 10 -6.46 4.66 -5.62
CA GLN A 10 -7.83 4.65 -6.13
C GLN A 10 -8.84 4.70 -4.98
N VAL A 11 -9.96 5.33 -5.24
CA VAL A 11 -11.12 5.36 -4.35
C VAL A 11 -12.35 5.03 -5.18
N SER A 12 -13.18 4.14 -4.70
CA SER A 12 -14.48 3.86 -5.32
C SER A 12 -15.58 3.73 -4.27
N ASP A 13 -16.80 4.00 -4.66
CA ASP A 13 -18.00 3.82 -3.85
C ASP A 13 -19.06 3.09 -4.68
N ASP A 14 -19.56 1.97 -4.16
CA ASP A 14 -20.48 1.08 -4.86
C ASP A 14 -20.05 0.75 -6.31
N GLY A 15 -18.74 0.53 -6.50
CA GLY A 15 -18.14 0.18 -7.80
C GLY A 15 -17.92 1.36 -8.74
N HIS A 16 -18.22 2.60 -8.34
CA HIS A 16 -17.99 3.81 -9.13
C HIS A 16 -16.76 4.55 -8.63
N ASP A 17 -15.90 4.98 -9.55
CA ASP A 17 -14.70 5.74 -9.22
C ASP A 17 -15.03 7.09 -8.59
N VAL A 18 -14.43 7.36 -7.44
CA VAL A 18 -14.51 8.64 -6.73
C VAL A 18 -13.28 9.47 -7.06
N ALA A 19 -13.46 10.51 -7.86
CA ALA A 19 -12.35 11.36 -8.32
C ALA A 19 -11.80 12.24 -7.19
N ILE A 20 -10.58 11.98 -6.77
CA ILE A 20 -9.81 12.84 -5.86
C ILE A 20 -8.96 13.79 -6.69
N ARG A 21 -9.30 15.08 -6.67
CA ARG A 21 -8.67 16.09 -7.50
C ARG A 21 -7.46 16.76 -6.84
N GLY A 22 -6.49 17.07 -7.66
CA GLY A 22 -5.28 17.80 -7.29
C GLY A 22 -4.24 16.94 -6.58
N GLU A 23 -2.98 17.18 -6.91
CA GLU A 23 -1.84 16.42 -6.40
C GLU A 23 -1.78 16.41 -4.86
N LYS A 24 -1.86 17.59 -4.22
CA LYS A 24 -1.84 17.70 -2.76
C LYS A 24 -3.06 17.07 -2.09
N GLY A 25 -4.22 17.08 -2.72
CA GLY A 25 -5.40 16.38 -2.23
C GLY A 25 -5.21 14.86 -2.24
N ARG A 26 -4.63 14.31 -3.32
CA ARG A 26 -4.27 12.89 -3.42
C ARG A 26 -3.19 12.53 -2.41
N ALA A 27 -2.15 13.37 -2.26
CA ALA A 27 -1.08 13.14 -1.29
C ALA A 27 -1.60 13.14 0.16
N LEU A 28 -2.47 14.09 0.51
CA LEU A 28 -3.12 14.12 1.82
C LEU A 28 -3.93 12.85 2.08
N LEU A 29 -4.72 12.40 1.11
CA LEU A 29 -5.47 11.16 1.25
C LEU A 29 -4.55 9.95 1.40
N GLY A 30 -3.48 9.84 0.60
CA GLY A 30 -2.48 8.78 0.73
C GLY A 30 -1.85 8.74 2.12
N LEU A 31 -1.43 9.89 2.65
CA LEU A 31 -0.90 10.03 4.01
C LEU A 31 -1.88 9.57 5.09
N LEU A 32 -3.14 9.94 4.94
CA LEU A 32 -4.19 9.53 5.89
C LEU A 32 -4.52 8.04 5.77
N LEU A 33 -4.44 7.46 4.56
CA LEU A 33 -4.71 6.03 4.34
C LEU A 33 -3.60 5.13 4.91
N VAL A 34 -2.33 5.50 4.75
CA VAL A 34 -1.23 4.75 5.37
C VAL A 34 -1.26 4.82 6.91
N ASN A 35 -1.95 5.82 7.45
CA ASN A 35 -2.24 5.98 8.87
C ASN A 35 -3.72 5.78 9.19
N ALA A 36 -4.43 4.95 8.44
CA ALA A 36 -5.86 4.73 8.62
C ALA A 36 -6.23 4.49 10.09
N ASN A 37 -7.30 5.15 10.54
CA ASN A 37 -7.80 5.07 11.91
C ASN A 37 -6.86 5.62 13.01
N ARG A 38 -5.77 6.30 12.63
CA ARG A 38 -4.84 6.98 13.54
C ARG A 38 -4.82 8.48 13.26
N ALA A 39 -4.69 9.27 14.32
CA ALA A 39 -4.52 10.71 14.19
C ALA A 39 -3.13 11.04 13.65
N VAL A 40 -3.07 11.90 12.63
CA VAL A 40 -1.84 12.49 12.10
C VAL A 40 -1.87 13.97 12.40
N SER A 41 -0.83 14.50 13.06
CA SER A 41 -0.77 15.91 13.44
C SER A 41 -0.73 16.83 12.22
N GLU A 42 -1.24 18.06 12.37
CA GLU A 42 -1.19 19.07 11.31
C GLU A 42 0.25 19.36 10.88
N ASP A 43 1.19 19.42 11.83
CA ASP A 43 2.61 19.67 11.52
C ASP A 43 3.20 18.59 10.61
N VAL A 44 2.93 17.31 10.91
CA VAL A 44 3.37 16.17 10.07
C VAL A 44 2.72 16.24 8.68
N LEU A 45 1.43 16.56 8.60
CA LEU A 45 0.74 16.70 7.32
C LEU A 45 1.26 17.88 6.51
N ILE A 46 1.54 19.02 7.16
CA ILE A 46 2.09 20.22 6.52
C ILE A 46 3.49 19.95 6.01
N ASP A 47 4.37 19.38 6.83
CA ASP A 47 5.73 19.02 6.44
C ASP A 47 5.75 18.07 5.24
N ALA A 48 4.97 17.00 5.31
CA ALA A 48 4.86 16.02 4.22
C ALA A 48 4.33 16.61 2.89
N LEU A 49 3.39 17.58 2.96
CA LEU A 49 2.76 18.15 1.78
C LEU A 49 3.53 19.33 1.16
N TRP A 50 4.28 20.09 1.97
CA TRP A 50 4.96 21.30 1.51
C TRP A 50 6.47 21.29 1.77
N GLY A 51 6.99 20.43 2.66
CA GLY A 51 8.42 20.35 2.98
C GLY A 51 9.01 21.72 3.30
N ASP A 52 10.15 22.04 2.72
CA ASP A 52 10.85 23.32 2.93
C ASP A 52 10.11 24.55 2.36
N THR A 53 9.02 24.35 1.61
CA THR A 53 8.22 25.44 0.99
C THR A 53 7.00 25.82 1.81
N VAL A 54 7.05 25.64 3.13
CA VAL A 54 5.94 25.95 4.02
C VAL A 54 5.64 27.45 4.02
N SER A 55 4.42 27.83 3.63
CA SER A 55 3.95 29.20 3.69
C SER A 55 3.32 29.51 5.05
N PRO A 56 3.25 30.79 5.48
CA PRO A 56 2.53 31.17 6.70
C PRO A 56 1.04 30.76 6.72
N ARG A 57 0.47 30.42 5.55
CA ARG A 57 -0.92 29.96 5.38
C ARG A 57 -1.04 28.46 5.21
N ALA A 58 0.00 27.67 5.53
CA ALA A 58 -0.03 26.22 5.31
C ALA A 58 -1.16 25.53 6.09
N ALA A 59 -1.43 25.95 7.32
CA ALA A 59 -2.54 25.44 8.12
C ALA A 59 -3.91 25.72 7.46
N ASP A 60 -4.14 26.95 6.97
CA ASP A 60 -5.38 27.29 6.25
C ASP A 60 -5.52 26.47 4.97
N ASN A 61 -4.41 26.28 4.24
CA ASN A 61 -4.39 25.46 3.04
C ASN A 61 -4.70 24.00 3.35
N LEU A 62 -4.19 23.44 4.45
CA LEU A 62 -4.51 22.10 4.91
C LEU A 62 -6.01 21.96 5.22
N HIS A 63 -6.60 22.93 5.93
CA HIS A 63 -8.03 22.95 6.22
C HIS A 63 -8.88 22.96 4.94
N VAL A 64 -8.45 23.72 3.92
CA VAL A 64 -9.11 23.73 2.61
C VAL A 64 -9.00 22.37 1.91
N LEU A 65 -7.83 21.72 1.97
CA LEU A 65 -7.65 20.37 1.40
C LEU A 65 -8.54 19.34 2.10
N VAL A 66 -8.59 19.34 3.42
CA VAL A 66 -9.48 18.48 4.21
C VAL A 66 -10.95 18.70 3.84
N SER A 67 -11.38 19.97 3.75
CA SER A 67 -12.74 20.30 3.33
C SER A 67 -13.06 19.79 1.92
N ARG A 68 -12.10 19.89 0.98
CA ARG A 68 -12.27 19.37 -0.38
C ARG A 68 -12.35 17.83 -0.41
N LEU A 69 -11.58 17.13 0.42
CA LEU A 69 -11.65 15.67 0.53
C LEU A 69 -12.95 15.17 1.15
N ARG A 70 -13.48 15.89 2.14
CA ARG A 70 -14.76 15.55 2.77
C ARG A 70 -15.94 15.53 1.79
N ARG A 71 -15.91 16.35 0.74
CA ARG A 71 -17.00 16.43 -0.25
C ARG A 71 -17.24 15.08 -0.96
N PRO A 72 -16.22 14.45 -1.57
CA PRO A 72 -16.40 13.17 -2.25
C PRO A 72 -16.40 11.98 -1.29
N LEU A 73 -15.74 12.06 -0.12
CA LEU A 73 -15.59 10.93 0.81
C LEU A 73 -16.71 10.85 1.86
N GLY A 74 -17.40 11.97 2.12
CA GLY A 74 -18.34 12.10 3.24
C GLY A 74 -17.72 12.89 4.41
N ASN A 75 -18.54 13.70 5.06
CA ASN A 75 -18.09 14.61 6.13
C ASN A 75 -17.54 13.86 7.35
N ASP A 76 -18.03 12.66 7.62
CA ASP A 76 -17.70 11.88 8.80
C ASP A 76 -16.42 11.03 8.63
N ARG A 77 -15.88 10.97 7.40
CA ARG A 77 -14.71 10.16 7.09
C ARG A 77 -13.41 10.77 7.58
N ILE A 78 -13.25 12.07 7.49
CA ILE A 78 -12.06 12.76 7.99
C ILE A 78 -12.47 13.60 9.19
N VAL A 79 -12.12 13.14 10.38
CA VAL A 79 -12.45 13.80 11.64
C VAL A 79 -11.24 14.55 12.20
N ARG A 80 -11.51 15.65 12.91
CA ARG A 80 -10.47 16.29 13.71
C ARG A 80 -10.22 15.46 14.96
N ASP A 81 -8.96 15.18 15.26
CA ASP A 81 -8.56 14.38 16.40
C ASP A 81 -7.33 15.05 17.06
N GLY A 82 -7.55 15.69 18.20
CA GLY A 82 -6.54 16.51 18.86
C GLY A 82 -6.05 17.65 17.95
N HIS A 83 -4.74 17.73 17.75
CA HIS A 83 -4.08 18.72 16.87
C HIS A 83 -3.87 18.20 15.44
N GLY A 84 -4.71 17.27 14.96
CA GLY A 84 -4.54 16.69 13.66
C GLY A 84 -5.83 16.17 13.05
N TYR A 85 -5.68 15.24 12.09
CA TYR A 85 -6.78 14.61 11.38
C TYR A 85 -6.63 13.10 11.38
N ARG A 86 -7.75 12.41 11.44
CA ARG A 86 -7.86 10.96 11.29
C ARG A 86 -8.85 10.64 10.19
N LEU A 87 -8.45 9.74 9.29
CA LEU A 87 -9.37 9.13 8.33
C LEU A 87 -9.98 7.89 8.96
N CYS A 88 -11.31 7.87 9.07
CA CYS A 88 -12.07 6.73 9.54
C CYS A 88 -12.32 5.78 8.37
N VAL A 89 -11.73 4.60 8.46
CA VAL A 89 -11.86 3.50 7.49
C VAL A 89 -12.48 2.32 8.20
N ALA A 90 -13.57 1.78 7.66
CA ALA A 90 -14.21 0.60 8.21
C ALA A 90 -13.46 -0.67 7.81
N ASP A 91 -13.72 -1.76 8.54
CA ASP A 91 -13.14 -3.07 8.25
C ASP A 91 -13.43 -3.49 6.81
N GLY A 92 -12.38 -3.89 6.09
CA GLY A 92 -12.47 -4.33 4.72
C GLY A 92 -12.59 -3.21 3.67
N GLU A 93 -12.60 -1.94 4.03
CA GLU A 93 -12.60 -0.84 3.07
C GLU A 93 -11.20 -0.53 2.49
N LEU A 94 -10.10 -0.88 3.17
CA LEU A 94 -8.73 -0.67 2.71
C LEU A 94 -8.15 -1.97 2.14
N ASP A 95 -7.59 -1.93 0.94
CA ASP A 95 -6.97 -3.10 0.30
C ASP A 95 -5.79 -3.66 1.09
N LEU A 96 -5.04 -2.83 1.80
CA LEU A 96 -3.97 -3.27 2.70
C LEU A 96 -4.51 -4.14 3.85
N ASP A 97 -5.62 -3.74 4.48
CA ASP A 97 -6.20 -4.51 5.58
C ASP A 97 -6.74 -5.85 5.08
N ARG A 98 -7.39 -5.86 3.91
CA ARG A 98 -7.82 -7.09 3.24
C ARG A 98 -6.64 -8.01 2.90
N PHE A 99 -5.54 -7.44 2.41
CA PHE A 99 -4.32 -8.18 2.13
C PHE A 99 -3.78 -8.87 3.39
N LEU A 100 -3.66 -8.12 4.49
CA LEU A 100 -3.16 -8.64 5.75
C LEU A 100 -4.07 -9.74 6.31
N GLN A 101 -5.39 -9.57 6.23
CA GLN A 101 -6.35 -10.57 6.65
C GLN A 101 -6.27 -11.85 5.80
N LEU A 102 -6.26 -11.72 4.46
CA LEU A 102 -6.15 -12.87 3.56
C LEU A 102 -4.82 -13.63 3.76
N ARG A 103 -3.72 -12.90 3.99
CA ARG A 103 -2.42 -13.51 4.33
C ARG A 103 -2.51 -14.28 5.64
N SER A 104 -3.10 -13.70 6.68
CA SER A 104 -3.31 -14.37 7.97
C SER A 104 -4.17 -15.63 7.86
N ASP A 105 -5.16 -15.62 6.97
CA ASP A 105 -6.03 -16.76 6.67
C ASP A 105 -5.35 -17.83 5.78
N GLY A 106 -4.09 -17.63 5.38
CA GLY A 106 -3.36 -18.52 4.47
C GLY A 106 -3.80 -18.43 3.00
N LYS A 107 -4.65 -17.47 2.65
CA LYS A 107 -5.19 -17.26 1.28
C LYS A 107 -4.23 -16.40 0.44
N LEU A 108 -2.96 -16.83 0.37
CA LEU A 108 -1.87 -16.02 -0.19
C LEU A 108 -2.08 -15.63 -1.66
N ARG A 109 -2.65 -16.53 -2.49
CA ARG A 109 -2.93 -16.22 -3.89
C ARG A 109 -3.99 -15.14 -4.05
N GLU A 110 -5.01 -15.13 -3.18
CA GLU A 110 -6.05 -14.10 -3.17
C GLU A 110 -5.48 -12.77 -2.65
N ALA A 111 -4.67 -12.81 -1.58
CA ALA A 111 -3.99 -11.66 -1.04
C ALA A 111 -3.12 -10.96 -2.10
N LEU A 112 -2.31 -11.72 -2.83
CA LEU A 112 -1.42 -11.20 -3.87
C LEU A 112 -2.16 -10.60 -5.07
N LYS A 113 -3.40 -11.01 -5.37
CA LYS A 113 -4.23 -10.41 -6.42
C LYS A 113 -4.68 -8.98 -6.11
N LEU A 114 -4.61 -8.54 -4.85
CA LEU A 114 -4.93 -7.17 -4.48
C LEU A 114 -3.88 -6.16 -4.97
N TRP A 115 -2.67 -6.63 -5.28
CA TRP A 115 -1.58 -5.80 -5.78
C TRP A 115 -1.76 -5.52 -7.27
N ARG A 116 -1.87 -4.22 -7.61
CA ARG A 116 -2.12 -3.71 -8.97
C ARG A 116 -0.88 -3.08 -9.61
N GLY A 117 0.26 -3.15 -8.92
CA GLY A 117 1.53 -2.56 -9.32
C GLY A 117 2.37 -2.14 -8.11
N PRO A 118 3.35 -1.23 -8.28
CA PRO A 118 4.08 -0.65 -7.16
C PRO A 118 3.13 0.05 -6.18
N PRO A 119 3.23 -0.20 -4.88
CA PRO A 119 2.33 0.42 -3.90
C PRO A 119 2.53 1.93 -3.89
N LEU A 120 1.45 2.68 -3.67
CA LEU A 120 1.49 4.15 -3.64
C LEU A 120 2.18 4.77 -4.87
N ALA A 121 2.02 4.18 -6.07
CA ALA A 121 2.75 4.53 -7.28
C ALA A 121 2.68 6.02 -7.65
N ASP A 122 1.58 6.69 -7.32
CA ASP A 122 1.43 8.15 -7.52
C ASP A 122 2.43 8.97 -6.70
N PHE A 123 3.02 8.39 -5.66
CA PHE A 123 3.87 9.07 -4.67
C PHE A 123 5.30 8.51 -4.63
N ALA A 124 5.74 7.84 -5.69
CA ALA A 124 7.06 7.19 -5.76
C ALA A 124 8.23 8.14 -5.45
N TYR A 125 8.07 9.43 -5.73
CA TYR A 125 9.08 10.46 -5.48
C TYR A 125 8.81 11.34 -4.25
N ALA A 126 7.73 11.07 -3.52
CA ALA A 126 7.40 11.82 -2.32
C ALA A 126 8.19 11.29 -1.12
N SER A 127 8.94 12.16 -0.44
CA SER A 127 9.79 11.78 0.70
C SER A 127 9.02 11.06 1.81
N TRP A 128 7.80 11.51 2.09
CA TRP A 128 6.92 10.89 3.10
C TRP A 128 6.51 9.45 2.77
N ALA A 129 6.43 9.10 1.47
CA ALA A 129 5.96 7.78 1.04
C ALA A 129 7.09 6.73 0.98
N ALA A 130 8.35 7.14 0.87
CA ALA A 130 9.47 6.24 0.62
C ALA A 130 9.61 5.11 1.66
N GLY A 131 9.42 5.41 2.95
CA GLY A 131 9.46 4.41 4.02
C GLY A 131 8.30 3.43 3.93
N GLU A 132 7.12 3.93 3.65
CA GLU A 132 5.90 3.13 3.55
C GLU A 132 5.90 2.25 2.29
N ILE A 133 6.35 2.78 1.15
CA ILE A 133 6.52 2.00 -0.09
C ILE A 133 7.43 0.79 0.18
N ARG A 134 8.61 1.00 0.78
CA ARG A 134 9.52 -0.11 1.13
C ARG A 134 8.86 -1.13 2.07
N ARG A 135 8.14 -0.66 3.09
CA ARG A 135 7.41 -1.55 4.00
C ARG A 135 6.37 -2.40 3.28
N LEU A 136 5.62 -1.79 2.37
CA LEU A 136 4.60 -2.48 1.58
C LEU A 136 5.24 -3.49 0.61
N GLU A 137 6.31 -3.12 -0.08
CA GLU A 137 7.07 -4.03 -0.96
C GLU A 137 7.61 -5.24 -0.20
N GLU A 138 8.16 -5.04 1.01
CA GLU A 138 8.59 -6.15 1.88
C GLU A 138 7.43 -7.07 2.27
N LEU A 139 6.25 -6.52 2.57
CA LEU A 139 5.05 -7.32 2.85
C LEU A 139 4.64 -8.17 1.64
N ARG A 140 4.72 -7.60 0.44
CA ARG A 140 4.43 -8.32 -0.80
C ARG A 140 5.41 -9.45 -1.05
N LEU A 141 6.71 -9.16 -0.93
CA LEU A 141 7.78 -10.16 -1.13
C LEU A 141 7.67 -11.29 -0.13
N ALA A 142 7.42 -11.01 1.15
CA ALA A 142 7.21 -12.03 2.16
C ALA A 142 6.00 -12.95 1.80
N ALA A 143 4.89 -12.38 1.36
CA ALA A 143 3.73 -13.16 0.94
C ALA A 143 4.00 -13.99 -0.34
N LEU A 144 4.82 -13.48 -1.26
CA LEU A 144 5.28 -14.25 -2.44
C LEU A 144 6.13 -15.44 -2.03
N GLU A 145 7.08 -15.26 -1.12
CA GLU A 145 7.91 -16.35 -0.60
C GLU A 145 7.07 -17.43 0.09
N GLU A 146 6.14 -17.03 0.97
CA GLU A 146 5.22 -17.96 1.63
C GLU A 146 4.37 -18.75 0.61
N ARG A 147 3.85 -18.09 -0.43
CA ARG A 147 3.09 -18.76 -1.48
C ARG A 147 3.96 -19.73 -2.28
N ILE A 148 5.21 -19.35 -2.62
CA ILE A 148 6.15 -20.23 -3.31
C ILE A 148 6.49 -21.46 -2.46
N GLU A 149 6.67 -21.30 -1.15
CA GLU A 149 6.92 -22.43 -0.24
C GLU A 149 5.75 -23.43 -0.25
N LEU A 150 4.50 -22.93 -0.22
CA LEU A 150 3.31 -23.79 -0.35
C LEU A 150 3.26 -24.49 -1.71
N ASP A 151 3.54 -23.77 -2.79
CA ASP A 151 3.54 -24.32 -4.15
C ASP A 151 4.60 -25.42 -4.32
N LEU A 152 5.78 -25.25 -3.70
CA LEU A 152 6.82 -26.26 -3.63
C LEU A 152 6.39 -27.50 -2.82
N ALA A 153 5.68 -27.29 -1.70
CA ALA A 153 5.14 -28.39 -0.91
C ALA A 153 4.07 -29.19 -1.65
N GLU A 154 3.30 -28.52 -2.54
CA GLU A 154 2.31 -29.14 -3.43
C GLU A 154 2.92 -29.81 -4.69
N GLY A 155 4.25 -29.77 -4.84
CA GLY A 155 4.96 -30.46 -5.93
C GLY A 155 5.08 -29.65 -7.25
N ARG A 156 4.75 -28.37 -7.27
CA ARG A 156 4.81 -27.52 -8.48
C ARG A 156 6.22 -26.96 -8.77
N HIS A 157 7.24 -27.80 -8.59
CA HIS A 157 8.64 -27.37 -8.64
C HIS A 157 9.05 -26.76 -9.99
N ALA A 158 8.69 -27.42 -11.11
CA ALA A 158 9.11 -27.00 -12.44
C ALA A 158 8.50 -25.66 -12.87
N GLU A 159 7.27 -25.39 -12.45
CA GLU A 159 6.53 -24.16 -12.78
C GLU A 159 7.13 -22.93 -12.12
N LEU A 160 7.73 -23.09 -10.93
CA LEU A 160 8.25 -21.98 -10.13
C LEU A 160 9.64 -21.50 -10.55
N ILE A 161 10.40 -22.28 -11.35
CA ILE A 161 11.78 -21.95 -11.72
C ILE A 161 11.83 -20.60 -12.47
N GLY A 162 10.93 -20.38 -13.42
CA GLY A 162 10.88 -19.13 -14.21
C GLY A 162 10.55 -17.92 -13.33
N GLU A 163 9.55 -18.03 -12.45
CA GLU A 163 9.15 -16.97 -11.52
C GLU A 163 10.28 -16.65 -10.55
N LEU A 164 10.91 -17.66 -9.95
CA LEU A 164 12.02 -17.49 -9.02
C LEU A 164 13.22 -16.78 -9.65
N ASN A 165 13.57 -17.11 -10.91
CA ASN A 165 14.62 -16.42 -11.63
C ASN A 165 14.30 -14.93 -11.79
N THR A 166 13.07 -14.60 -12.21
CA THR A 166 12.64 -13.21 -12.36
C THR A 166 12.69 -12.45 -11.03
N LEU A 167 12.23 -13.07 -9.94
CA LEU A 167 12.29 -12.45 -8.61
C LEU A 167 13.73 -12.25 -8.12
N ILE A 168 14.65 -13.17 -8.39
CA ILE A 168 16.06 -13.05 -8.02
C ILE A 168 16.74 -11.92 -8.83
N GLU A 169 16.36 -11.71 -10.08
CA GLU A 169 16.86 -10.57 -10.88
C GLU A 169 16.42 -9.23 -10.28
N GLN A 170 15.18 -9.16 -9.79
CA GLN A 170 14.63 -7.96 -9.16
C GLN A 170 15.18 -7.73 -7.75
N GLU A 171 15.38 -8.80 -6.98
CA GLU A 171 15.80 -8.78 -5.58
C GLU A 171 17.09 -9.60 -5.37
N PRO A 172 18.23 -9.13 -5.91
CA PRO A 172 19.46 -9.93 -5.97
C PRO A 172 20.09 -10.24 -4.60
N LEU A 173 19.74 -9.48 -3.56
CA LEU A 173 20.26 -9.69 -2.21
C LEU A 173 19.38 -10.60 -1.34
N ARG A 174 18.23 -11.06 -1.86
CA ARG A 174 17.28 -11.88 -1.11
C ARG A 174 17.66 -13.36 -1.17
N GLU A 175 18.39 -13.83 -0.15
CA GLU A 175 18.93 -15.19 -0.07
C GLU A 175 17.84 -16.26 -0.10
N ASN A 176 16.68 -16.00 0.52
CA ASN A 176 15.58 -16.95 0.58
C ASN A 176 15.06 -17.35 -0.82
N LEU A 177 14.99 -16.41 -1.77
CA LEU A 177 14.59 -16.71 -3.15
C LEU A 177 15.56 -17.69 -3.83
N ARG A 178 16.89 -17.55 -3.57
CA ARG A 178 17.90 -18.49 -4.09
C ARG A 178 17.76 -19.88 -3.45
N ARG A 179 17.50 -19.93 -2.15
CA ARG A 179 17.21 -21.19 -1.43
C ARG A 179 16.02 -21.89 -2.07
N LEU A 180 14.93 -21.19 -2.32
CA LEU A 180 13.73 -21.74 -2.94
C LEU A 180 13.99 -22.22 -4.38
N LEU A 181 14.79 -21.48 -5.16
CA LEU A 181 15.18 -21.89 -6.52
C LEU A 181 16.00 -23.18 -6.49
N ILE A 182 16.97 -23.32 -5.58
CA ILE A 182 17.77 -24.55 -5.44
C ILE A 182 16.85 -25.74 -5.13
N ILE A 183 15.88 -25.58 -4.22
CA ILE A 183 14.91 -26.62 -3.92
C ILE A 183 14.07 -26.98 -5.14
N ALA A 184 13.59 -25.99 -5.89
CA ALA A 184 12.81 -26.20 -7.09
C ALA A 184 13.59 -26.99 -8.17
N LEU A 185 14.83 -26.59 -8.45
CA LEU A 185 15.73 -27.26 -9.40
C LEU A 185 16.02 -28.70 -8.98
N TYR A 186 16.45 -28.90 -7.73
CA TYR A 186 16.76 -30.23 -7.19
C TYR A 186 15.57 -31.20 -7.33
N ARG A 187 14.37 -30.77 -6.92
CA ARG A 187 13.16 -31.59 -6.99
C ARG A 187 12.61 -31.78 -8.39
N SER A 188 13.02 -30.93 -9.36
CA SER A 188 12.71 -31.08 -10.79
C SER A 188 13.71 -31.95 -11.55
N GLY A 189 14.75 -32.51 -10.86
CA GLY A 189 15.79 -33.31 -11.49
C GLY A 189 16.80 -32.51 -12.32
N ARG A 190 16.98 -31.25 -12.01
CA ARG A 190 17.92 -30.33 -12.67
C ARG A 190 19.08 -29.93 -11.80
#